data_e9419e11ab702a1b53d986fcdb18cb0a
#
_entry.id   e9419e11ab702a1b53d986fcdb18cb0a
#
_cell.length_a   1.000
_cell.length_b   1.000
_cell.length_c   1.000
_cell.angle_alpha   90.00
_cell.angle_beta   90.00
_cell.angle_gamma   90.00
#
_symmetry.space_group_name_H-M   'P 1'
#
loop_
_entity.id
_entity.type
_entity.pdbx_description
1 polymer ?
#
loop_
_entity_poly.entity_id
_entity_poly.type
_entity_poly.pdbx_seq_one_letter_code
_entity_poly.pdbx_strand_id
1 'polypeptide(L)'
;MSSLFDLSGRLAVVTGARRGIGRAMAEALAAAGADIIGVSAHLTDGDEVARTVRDRGRSFEARAVDFADRAAVAELGGDLARRAPDILINNAGIIERAPAERHPLQWWDRVLEVDLSSQFVLTQLVAAPMLARGHGKIIFTASLLSFQGGINVPGYAAAKSGIAGLTRALANEWAGRGVNVNAIAPGYIATDNTAALRDDPDRSRSILERIPAGRWGQGGDLGGSAVFLSSAASDYVSGVVLPVDGGWLGR
;
A
#
# COMPACT_ATOMS: atom_id res chain seq x y z
N MET A 1 28.24 -1.56 -10.99
CA MET A 1 27.14 -0.71 -11.50
C MET A 1 25.95 -0.99 -10.60
N SER A 2 25.40 0.02 -9.92
CA SER A 2 24.17 -0.17 -9.17
C SER A 2 23.04 -0.53 -10.15
N SER A 3 22.24 -1.56 -9.84
CA SER A 3 21.06 -1.89 -10.59
C SER A 3 20.05 -0.72 -10.48
N LEU A 4 19.29 -0.45 -11.54
CA LEU A 4 18.19 0.52 -11.50
C LEU A 4 17.16 0.22 -10.39
N PHE A 5 17.10 -1.04 -9.95
CA PHE A 5 16.21 -1.54 -8.90
C PHE A 5 16.86 -1.62 -7.52
N ASP A 6 18.13 -1.18 -7.38
CA ASP A 6 18.84 -1.20 -6.11
C ASP A 6 18.30 -0.14 -5.14
N LEU A 7 17.94 -0.59 -3.93
CA LEU A 7 17.44 0.25 -2.84
C LEU A 7 18.42 0.32 -1.67
N SER A 8 19.68 -0.07 -1.88
CA SER A 8 20.71 -0.02 -0.83
C SER A 8 20.87 1.40 -0.29
N GLY A 9 20.88 1.52 1.05
CA GLY A 9 20.97 2.80 1.74
C GLY A 9 19.66 3.61 1.74
N ARG A 10 18.54 3.06 1.25
CA ARG A 10 17.22 3.69 1.30
C ARG A 10 16.45 3.27 2.54
N LEU A 11 15.71 4.20 3.12
CA LEU A 11 14.78 3.96 4.21
C LEU A 11 13.35 3.94 3.67
N ALA A 12 12.66 2.81 3.85
CA ALA A 12 11.28 2.64 3.43
C ALA A 12 10.33 2.51 4.63
N VAL A 13 9.26 3.26 4.62
CA VAL A 13 8.12 3.11 5.53
C VAL A 13 7.04 2.30 4.82
N VAL A 14 6.56 1.21 5.44
CA VAL A 14 5.48 0.38 4.92
C VAL A 14 4.37 0.26 5.95
N THR A 15 3.19 0.77 5.62
CA THR A 15 2.02 0.65 6.49
C THR A 15 1.23 -0.63 6.20
N GLY A 16 0.59 -1.22 7.22
CA GLY A 16 -0.01 -2.54 7.10
C GLY A 16 1.02 -3.66 6.93
N ALA A 17 2.26 -3.48 7.42
CA ALA A 17 3.40 -4.35 7.16
C ALA A 17 3.36 -5.71 7.89
N ARG A 18 2.45 -5.93 8.84
CA ARG A 18 2.46 -7.13 9.68
C ARG A 18 2.13 -8.40 8.89
N ARG A 19 1.28 -8.33 7.87
CA ARG A 19 0.77 -9.49 7.10
C ARG A 19 0.38 -9.13 5.67
N GLY A 20 0.04 -10.16 4.90
CA GLY A 20 -0.54 -10.02 3.56
C GLY A 20 0.34 -9.22 2.60
N ILE A 21 -0.27 -8.32 1.83
CA ILE A 21 0.38 -7.53 0.79
C ILE A 21 1.47 -6.63 1.38
N GLY A 22 1.19 -5.91 2.47
CA GLY A 22 2.15 -5.00 3.09
C GLY A 22 3.40 -5.70 3.57
N ARG A 23 3.26 -6.89 4.18
CA ARG A 23 4.40 -7.72 4.54
C ARG A 23 5.24 -8.12 3.31
N ALA A 24 4.58 -8.64 2.27
CA ALA A 24 5.28 -9.07 1.06
C ALA A 24 6.01 -7.91 0.36
N MET A 25 5.43 -6.72 0.33
CA MET A 25 6.10 -5.53 -0.18
C MET A 25 7.30 -5.12 0.69
N ALA A 26 7.17 -5.12 2.03
CA ALA A 26 8.29 -4.83 2.93
C ALA A 26 9.45 -5.81 2.73
N GLU A 27 9.15 -7.11 2.63
CA GLU A 27 10.14 -8.15 2.36
C GLU A 27 10.82 -7.99 0.99
N ALA A 28 10.08 -7.58 -0.04
CA ALA A 28 10.63 -7.33 -1.37
C ALA A 28 11.54 -6.10 -1.40
N LEU A 29 11.16 -5.01 -0.72
CA LEU A 29 12.02 -3.82 -0.60
C LEU A 29 13.30 -4.13 0.16
N ALA A 30 13.22 -4.92 1.24
CA ALA A 30 14.39 -5.36 1.99
C ALA A 30 15.31 -6.26 1.14
N ALA A 31 14.75 -7.15 0.31
CA ALA A 31 15.51 -7.96 -0.62
C ALA A 31 16.22 -7.12 -1.70
N ALA A 32 15.67 -5.95 -2.05
CA ALA A 32 16.28 -4.97 -2.94
C ALA A 32 17.27 -4.02 -2.23
N GLY A 33 17.47 -4.16 -0.91
CA GLY A 33 18.49 -3.42 -0.15
C GLY A 33 17.97 -2.33 0.78
N ALA A 34 16.65 -2.08 0.88
CA ALA A 34 16.10 -1.06 1.76
C ALA A 34 16.08 -1.48 3.24
N ASP A 35 16.30 -0.53 4.13
CA ASP A 35 15.94 -0.63 5.54
C ASP A 35 14.46 -0.29 5.73
N ILE A 36 13.78 -0.95 6.67
CA ILE A 36 12.32 -0.93 6.78
C ILE A 36 11.86 -0.38 8.13
N ILE A 37 10.95 0.59 8.10
CA ILE A 37 10.06 0.91 9.22
C ILE A 37 8.68 0.31 8.88
N GLY A 38 8.29 -0.74 9.59
CA GLY A 38 6.98 -1.34 9.45
C GLY A 38 5.98 -0.67 10.39
N VAL A 39 4.77 -0.39 9.91
CA VAL A 39 3.70 0.21 10.73
C VAL A 39 2.44 -0.67 10.64
N SER A 40 1.85 -1.04 11.77
CA SER A 40 0.52 -1.68 11.87
C SER A 40 0.03 -1.61 13.31
N ALA A 41 -1.27 -1.68 13.55
CA ALA A 41 -1.87 -1.53 14.88
C ALA A 41 -1.29 -2.46 15.96
N HIS A 42 -0.82 -3.65 15.58
CA HIS A 42 -0.29 -4.65 16.53
C HIS A 42 1.07 -5.21 16.08
N LEU A 43 1.85 -4.44 15.33
CA LEU A 43 3.17 -4.86 14.88
C LEU A 43 4.20 -4.76 16.01
N THR A 44 5.05 -5.76 16.11
CA THR A 44 6.15 -5.83 17.06
C THR A 44 7.45 -6.25 16.36
N ASP A 45 8.58 -6.03 17.01
CA ASP A 45 9.90 -6.50 16.53
C ASP A 45 10.06 -8.02 16.55
N GLY A 46 9.14 -8.76 17.17
CA GLY A 46 9.06 -10.22 17.17
C GLY A 46 8.26 -10.81 16.02
N ASP A 47 7.57 -10.00 15.22
CA ASP A 47 6.78 -10.50 14.08
C ASP A 47 7.67 -11.07 12.97
N GLU A 48 7.09 -11.94 12.14
CA GLU A 48 7.80 -12.65 11.08
C GLU A 48 8.44 -11.72 10.06
N VAL A 49 7.76 -10.61 9.70
CA VAL A 49 8.32 -9.61 8.79
C VAL A 49 9.64 -9.03 9.31
N ALA A 50 9.73 -8.77 10.62
CA ALA A 50 10.93 -8.23 11.23
C ALA A 50 12.10 -9.22 11.13
N ARG A 51 11.84 -10.52 11.41
CA ARG A 51 12.85 -11.59 11.24
C ARG A 51 13.28 -11.69 9.78
N THR A 52 12.33 -11.76 8.86
CA THR A 52 12.62 -11.92 7.43
C THR A 52 13.45 -10.75 6.87
N VAL A 53 13.20 -9.53 7.31
CA VAL A 53 13.98 -8.34 6.89
C VAL A 53 15.39 -8.41 7.47
N ARG A 54 15.54 -8.76 8.76
CA ARG A 54 16.85 -8.89 9.42
C ARG A 54 17.69 -10.03 8.84
N ASP A 55 17.08 -11.14 8.47
CA ASP A 55 17.76 -12.28 7.80
C ASP A 55 18.35 -11.88 6.44
N ARG A 56 17.84 -10.82 5.81
CA ARG A 56 18.41 -10.21 4.60
C ARG A 56 19.51 -9.17 4.89
N GLY A 57 19.94 -9.04 6.15
CA GLY A 57 20.94 -8.07 6.57
C GLY A 57 20.44 -6.62 6.55
N ARG A 58 19.10 -6.38 6.60
CA ARG A 58 18.51 -5.06 6.64
C ARG A 58 17.95 -4.75 8.03
N SER A 59 17.90 -3.46 8.38
CA SER A 59 17.28 -3.04 9.63
C SER A 59 15.75 -3.08 9.53
N PHE A 60 15.10 -3.43 10.64
CA PHE A 60 13.66 -3.36 10.78
C PHE A 60 13.31 -2.69 12.11
N GLU A 61 12.43 -1.70 12.05
CA GLU A 61 11.84 -1.03 13.19
C GLU A 61 10.31 -1.20 13.14
N ALA A 62 9.72 -1.73 14.22
CA ALA A 62 8.28 -1.86 14.35
C ALA A 62 7.65 -0.62 14.98
N ARG A 63 6.55 -0.13 14.41
CA ARG A 63 5.73 0.95 14.96
C ARG A 63 4.28 0.48 15.08
N ALA A 64 3.76 0.43 16.30
CA ALA A 64 2.38 0.05 16.57
C ALA A 64 1.49 1.30 16.53
N VAL A 65 0.73 1.49 15.43
CA VAL A 65 -0.20 2.62 15.26
C VAL A 65 -1.47 2.15 14.55
N ASP A 66 -2.63 2.47 15.14
CA ASP A 66 -3.94 2.25 14.53
C ASP A 66 -4.29 3.42 13.60
N PHE A 67 -4.53 3.14 12.34
CA PHE A 67 -4.91 4.14 11.33
C PHE A 67 -6.35 4.67 11.50
N ALA A 68 -7.14 4.09 12.39
CA ALA A 68 -8.40 4.68 12.82
C ALA A 68 -8.21 5.87 13.79
N ASP A 69 -7.03 5.99 14.40
CA ASP A 69 -6.65 7.12 15.25
C ASP A 69 -5.80 8.13 14.47
N ARG A 70 -6.47 9.14 13.91
CA ARG A 70 -5.81 10.21 13.12
C ARG A 70 -4.76 10.97 13.91
N ALA A 71 -4.95 11.14 15.23
CA ALA A 71 -3.98 11.86 16.06
C ALA A 71 -2.69 11.06 16.21
N ALA A 72 -2.80 9.75 16.47
CA ALA A 72 -1.65 8.84 16.52
C ALA A 72 -0.93 8.77 15.15
N VAL A 73 -1.67 8.80 14.05
CA VAL A 73 -1.08 8.85 12.70
C VAL A 73 -0.34 10.16 12.44
N ALA A 74 -0.87 11.29 12.92
CA ALA A 74 -0.19 12.59 12.79
C ALA A 74 1.10 12.64 13.63
N GLU A 75 1.08 12.09 14.86
CA GLU A 75 2.28 11.97 15.70
C GLU A 75 3.34 11.11 15.02
N LEU A 76 2.95 9.92 14.53
CA LEU A 76 3.83 9.04 13.75
C LEU A 76 4.42 9.80 12.54
N GLY A 77 3.59 10.53 11.80
CA GLY A 77 4.02 11.31 10.64
C GLY A 77 5.08 12.34 10.98
N GLY A 78 4.93 13.04 12.12
CA GLY A 78 5.92 13.96 12.64
C GLY A 78 7.25 13.29 13.00
N ASP A 79 7.20 12.08 13.59
CA ASP A 79 8.40 11.29 13.88
C ASP A 79 9.10 10.83 12.60
N LEU A 80 8.34 10.30 11.66
CA LEU A 80 8.87 9.83 10.39
C LEU A 80 9.45 10.97 9.54
N ALA A 81 8.85 12.15 9.58
CA ALA A 81 9.39 13.33 8.89
C ALA A 81 10.81 13.68 9.36
N ARG A 82 11.10 13.54 10.68
CA ARG A 82 12.45 13.73 11.21
C ARG A 82 13.44 12.66 10.77
N ARG A 83 12.96 11.45 10.46
CA ARG A 83 13.76 10.33 9.91
C ARG A 83 14.00 10.48 8.42
N ALA A 84 13.24 11.35 7.74
CA ALA A 84 13.34 11.67 6.32
C ALA A 84 13.40 10.43 5.41
N PRO A 85 12.43 9.50 5.45
CA PRO A 85 12.46 8.27 4.64
C PRO A 85 12.47 8.59 3.15
N ASP A 86 13.06 7.70 2.36
CA ASP A 86 13.11 7.80 0.89
C ASP A 86 11.83 7.31 0.23
N ILE A 87 11.18 6.32 0.87
CA ILE A 87 10.05 5.58 0.32
C ILE A 87 8.94 5.53 1.36
N LEU A 88 7.69 5.81 0.93
CA LEU A 88 6.49 5.60 1.72
C LEU A 88 5.52 4.70 0.95
N ILE A 89 5.20 3.52 1.50
CA ILE A 89 4.13 2.66 1.00
C ILE A 89 2.92 2.77 1.94
N ASN A 90 1.88 3.42 1.47
CA ASN A 90 0.57 3.51 2.10
C ASN A 90 -0.26 2.27 1.74
N ASN A 91 -0.19 1.23 2.58
CA ASN A 91 -0.90 -0.03 2.34
C ASN A 91 -1.88 -0.39 3.47
N ALA A 92 -1.81 0.22 4.65
CA ALA A 92 -2.80 0.01 5.70
C ALA A 92 -4.21 0.19 5.14
N GLY A 93 -5.11 -0.72 5.45
CA GLY A 93 -6.49 -0.66 4.97
C GLY A 93 -7.36 -1.73 5.59
N ILE A 94 -8.66 -1.43 5.62
CA ILE A 94 -9.71 -2.31 6.11
C ILE A 94 -10.84 -2.40 5.09
N ILE A 95 -11.68 -3.42 5.24
CA ILE A 95 -12.86 -3.58 4.41
C ILE A 95 -14.04 -4.00 5.28
N GLU A 96 -15.12 -3.22 5.24
CA GLU A 96 -16.39 -3.52 5.90
C GLU A 96 -17.43 -3.88 4.84
N ARG A 97 -18.22 -4.93 5.11
CA ARG A 97 -19.15 -5.49 4.12
C ARG A 97 -20.57 -5.51 4.64
N ALA A 98 -21.43 -4.71 4.02
CA ALA A 98 -22.89 -4.77 4.21
C ALA A 98 -23.60 -4.27 2.95
N PRO A 99 -24.86 -4.66 2.69
CA PRO A 99 -25.69 -4.05 1.66
C PRO A 99 -25.76 -2.53 1.84
N ALA A 100 -25.66 -1.77 0.74
CA ALA A 100 -25.52 -0.32 0.79
C ALA A 100 -26.66 0.37 1.56
N GLU A 101 -27.91 -0.11 1.40
CA GLU A 101 -29.10 0.43 2.07
C GLU A 101 -29.13 0.17 3.59
N ARG A 102 -28.26 -0.71 4.10
CA ARG A 102 -28.13 -1.07 5.52
C ARG A 102 -26.69 -0.94 6.03
N HIS A 103 -25.83 -0.29 5.25
CA HIS A 103 -24.41 -0.12 5.63
C HIS A 103 -24.31 0.81 6.84
N PRO A 104 -23.77 0.37 8.00
CA PRO A 104 -23.63 1.22 9.17
C PRO A 104 -22.73 2.44 8.86
N LEU A 105 -23.20 3.65 9.19
CA LEU A 105 -22.43 4.88 8.92
C LEU A 105 -21.07 4.89 9.63
N GLN A 106 -20.99 4.33 10.83
CA GLN A 106 -19.72 4.17 11.55
C GLN A 106 -18.70 3.28 10.82
N TRP A 107 -19.15 2.30 10.02
CA TRP A 107 -18.25 1.50 9.18
C TRP A 107 -17.78 2.29 7.97
N TRP A 108 -18.67 3.08 7.39
CA TRP A 108 -18.34 4.01 6.33
C TRP A 108 -17.26 4.99 6.79
N ASP A 109 -17.48 5.68 7.91
CA ASP A 109 -16.55 6.67 8.46
C ASP A 109 -15.19 6.02 8.78
N ARG A 110 -15.20 4.83 9.42
CA ARG A 110 -13.98 4.11 9.74
C ARG A 110 -13.17 3.70 8.51
N VAL A 111 -13.84 3.20 7.46
CA VAL A 111 -13.15 2.83 6.21
C VAL A 111 -12.55 4.05 5.53
N LEU A 112 -13.29 5.16 5.44
CA LEU A 112 -12.76 6.40 4.87
C LEU A 112 -11.59 6.95 5.70
N GLU A 113 -11.66 6.85 7.02
CA GLU A 113 -10.57 7.28 7.89
C GLU A 113 -9.30 6.47 7.63
N VAL A 114 -9.38 5.14 7.71
CA VAL A 114 -8.21 4.27 7.59
C VAL A 114 -7.66 4.24 6.15
N ASP A 115 -8.54 4.10 5.17
CA ASP A 115 -8.14 3.80 3.79
C ASP A 115 -7.86 5.05 2.94
N LEU A 116 -8.21 6.25 3.43
CA LEU A 116 -8.04 7.49 2.68
C LEU A 116 -7.49 8.64 3.55
N SER A 117 -8.21 9.06 4.61
CA SER A 117 -7.90 10.28 5.35
C SER A 117 -6.56 10.17 6.10
N SER A 118 -6.36 9.12 6.89
CA SER A 118 -5.13 8.89 7.64
C SER A 118 -3.93 8.66 6.72
N GLN A 119 -4.13 8.03 5.56
CA GLN A 119 -3.07 7.90 4.56
C GLN A 119 -2.66 9.25 3.98
N PHE A 120 -3.62 10.15 3.73
CA PHE A 120 -3.30 11.52 3.28
C PHE A 120 -2.52 12.28 4.36
N VAL A 121 -2.98 12.25 5.62
CA VAL A 121 -2.29 12.92 6.75
C VAL A 121 -0.84 12.44 6.88
N LEU A 122 -0.62 11.13 6.88
CA LEU A 122 0.73 10.57 6.92
C LEU A 122 1.58 11.01 5.73
N THR A 123 0.99 10.94 4.53
CA THR A 123 1.68 11.33 3.29
C THR A 123 2.09 12.79 3.31
N GLN A 124 1.23 13.70 3.74
CA GLN A 124 1.52 15.14 3.82
C GLN A 124 2.73 15.41 4.72
N LEU A 125 2.80 14.77 5.88
CA LEU A 125 3.88 14.98 6.85
C LEU A 125 5.20 14.37 6.34
N VAL A 126 5.16 13.15 5.81
CA VAL A 126 6.34 12.43 5.33
C VAL A 126 6.87 13.04 4.02
N ALA A 127 6.01 13.59 3.18
CA ALA A 127 6.42 14.24 1.94
C ALA A 127 7.22 15.55 2.17
N ALA A 128 7.03 16.24 3.28
CA ALA A 128 7.69 17.53 3.53
C ALA A 128 9.23 17.46 3.40
N PRO A 129 9.96 16.53 4.07
CA PRO A 129 11.39 16.37 3.87
C PRO A 129 11.76 15.83 2.48
N MET A 130 10.91 15.02 1.84
CA MET A 130 11.13 14.55 0.47
C MET A 130 11.13 15.72 -0.52
N LEU A 131 10.13 16.60 -0.41
CA LEU A 131 10.00 17.81 -1.23
C LEU A 131 11.13 18.82 -0.99
N ALA A 132 11.59 18.94 0.26
CA ALA A 132 12.70 19.82 0.60
C ALA A 132 14.04 19.38 -0.01
N ARG A 133 14.29 18.06 -0.11
CA ARG A 133 15.51 17.48 -0.71
C ARG A 133 15.39 17.20 -2.22
N GLY A 134 14.20 17.35 -2.80
CA GLY A 134 13.95 17.08 -4.22
C GLY A 134 14.00 15.60 -4.61
N HIS A 135 13.70 14.70 -3.68
CA HIS A 135 13.68 13.24 -3.93
C HIS A 135 12.78 12.50 -2.97
N GLY A 136 11.94 11.61 -3.51
CA GLY A 136 11.08 10.71 -2.74
C GLY A 136 10.17 9.85 -3.60
N LYS A 137 9.76 8.70 -3.08
CA LYS A 137 8.84 7.76 -3.72
C LYS A 137 7.66 7.49 -2.79
N ILE A 138 6.46 7.79 -3.23
CA ILE A 138 5.21 7.57 -2.48
C ILE A 138 4.33 6.63 -3.29
N ILE A 139 3.96 5.51 -2.69
CA ILE A 139 3.15 4.48 -3.33
C ILE A 139 1.91 4.22 -2.46
N PHE A 140 0.74 4.34 -3.05
CA PHE A 140 -0.51 3.94 -2.42
C PHE A 140 -0.92 2.53 -2.85
N THR A 141 -1.59 1.80 -1.97
CA THR A 141 -2.31 0.59 -2.33
C THR A 141 -3.74 0.96 -2.70
N ALA A 142 -3.99 1.02 -3.99
CA ALA A 142 -5.30 1.17 -4.61
C ALA A 142 -6.05 -0.18 -4.63
N SER A 143 -6.92 -0.41 -5.59
CA SER A 143 -7.69 -1.65 -5.77
C SER A 143 -8.23 -1.71 -7.19
N LEU A 144 -8.71 -2.89 -7.61
CA LEU A 144 -9.62 -3.01 -8.75
C LEU A 144 -10.81 -2.06 -8.60
N LEU A 145 -11.25 -1.81 -7.36
CA LEU A 145 -12.37 -0.90 -7.05
C LEU A 145 -12.01 0.58 -7.21
N SER A 146 -10.80 0.90 -7.59
CA SER A 146 -10.42 2.22 -8.11
C SER A 146 -10.84 2.45 -9.57
N PHE A 147 -11.22 1.38 -10.28
CA PHE A 147 -11.60 1.38 -11.69
C PHE A 147 -13.03 0.88 -11.92
N GLN A 148 -13.56 0.09 -10.99
CA GLN A 148 -14.90 -0.53 -11.08
C GLN A 148 -15.62 -0.49 -9.75
N GLY A 149 -16.94 -0.71 -9.75
CA GLY A 149 -17.74 -0.82 -8.53
C GLY A 149 -17.52 -2.15 -7.80
N GLY A 150 -17.86 -2.18 -6.52
CA GLY A 150 -17.90 -3.37 -5.70
C GLY A 150 -19.28 -3.59 -5.08
N ILE A 151 -19.62 -4.83 -4.77
CA ILE A 151 -20.89 -5.20 -4.13
C ILE A 151 -20.67 -5.28 -2.62
N ASN A 152 -21.58 -4.68 -1.83
CA ASN A 152 -21.55 -4.67 -0.36
C ASN A 152 -20.34 -3.97 0.28
N VAL A 153 -19.62 -3.13 -0.45
CA VAL A 153 -18.39 -2.45 0.02
C VAL A 153 -18.36 -0.97 -0.39
N PRO A 154 -19.43 -0.19 -0.13
CA PRO A 154 -19.52 1.18 -0.63
C PRO A 154 -18.39 2.07 -0.11
N GLY A 155 -18.08 2.03 1.18
CA GLY A 155 -16.98 2.82 1.78
C GLY A 155 -15.61 2.47 1.20
N TYR A 156 -15.33 1.17 1.04
CA TYR A 156 -14.06 0.73 0.46
C TYR A 156 -13.91 1.16 -1.01
N ALA A 157 -14.98 1.01 -1.82
CA ALA A 157 -14.97 1.46 -3.21
C ALA A 157 -14.75 2.99 -3.30
N ALA A 158 -15.42 3.78 -2.46
CA ALA A 158 -15.23 5.23 -2.39
C ALA A 158 -13.80 5.60 -1.99
N ALA A 159 -13.26 4.97 -0.92
CA ALA A 159 -11.90 5.22 -0.47
C ALA A 159 -10.86 4.88 -1.55
N LYS A 160 -10.96 3.70 -2.21
CA LYS A 160 -10.00 3.28 -3.22
C LYS A 160 -10.11 4.09 -4.53
N SER A 161 -11.28 4.58 -4.89
CA SER A 161 -11.45 5.58 -5.95
C SER A 161 -10.83 6.92 -5.56
N GLY A 162 -11.00 7.35 -4.30
CA GLY A 162 -10.35 8.53 -3.72
C GLY A 162 -8.82 8.43 -3.77
N ILE A 163 -8.24 7.28 -3.43
CA ILE A 163 -6.79 7.03 -3.52
C ILE A 163 -6.28 7.19 -4.96
N ALA A 164 -7.01 6.71 -5.96
CA ALA A 164 -6.62 6.91 -7.35
C ALA A 164 -6.66 8.40 -7.76
N GLY A 165 -7.65 9.16 -7.28
CA GLY A 165 -7.73 10.61 -7.46
C GLY A 165 -6.59 11.34 -6.74
N LEU A 166 -6.34 11.00 -5.47
CA LEU A 166 -5.27 11.55 -4.65
C LEU A 166 -3.89 11.29 -5.26
N THR A 167 -3.65 10.07 -5.76
CA THR A 167 -2.39 9.71 -6.45
C THR A 167 -2.10 10.68 -7.60
N ARG A 168 -3.09 10.94 -8.46
CA ARG A 168 -2.93 11.86 -9.60
C ARG A 168 -2.76 13.31 -9.17
N ALA A 169 -3.51 13.76 -8.16
CA ALA A 169 -3.41 15.13 -7.64
C ALA A 169 -2.00 15.40 -7.09
N LEU A 170 -1.52 14.55 -6.19
CA LEU A 170 -0.19 14.71 -5.59
C LEU A 170 0.95 14.53 -6.62
N ALA A 171 0.78 13.63 -7.59
CA ALA A 171 1.73 13.47 -8.68
C ALA A 171 1.90 14.76 -9.50
N ASN A 172 0.78 15.42 -9.84
CA ASN A 172 0.80 16.68 -10.58
C ASN A 172 1.50 17.81 -9.81
N GLU A 173 1.31 17.87 -8.49
CA GLU A 173 1.92 18.90 -7.66
C GLU A 173 3.41 18.66 -7.40
N TRP A 174 3.83 17.38 -7.26
CA TRP A 174 5.12 17.05 -6.66
C TRP A 174 6.15 16.48 -7.64
N ALA A 175 5.73 16.01 -8.82
CA ALA A 175 6.67 15.46 -9.81
C ALA A 175 7.74 16.48 -10.22
N GLY A 176 7.37 17.74 -10.47
CA GLY A 176 8.31 18.82 -10.78
C GLY A 176 9.22 19.21 -9.60
N ARG A 177 8.96 18.67 -8.41
CA ARG A 177 9.75 18.86 -7.19
C ARG A 177 10.53 17.59 -6.79
N GLY A 178 10.66 16.63 -7.72
CA GLY A 178 11.45 15.41 -7.55
C GLY A 178 10.79 14.31 -6.71
N VAL A 179 9.49 14.39 -6.40
CA VAL A 179 8.77 13.35 -5.66
C VAL A 179 7.76 12.65 -6.58
N ASN A 180 7.97 11.35 -6.80
CA ASN A 180 7.04 10.53 -7.56
C ASN A 180 5.93 9.99 -6.65
N VAL A 181 4.69 10.11 -7.12
CA VAL A 181 3.52 9.56 -6.44
C VAL A 181 2.78 8.62 -7.37
N ASN A 182 2.66 7.35 -6.97
CA ASN A 182 2.02 6.31 -7.77
C ASN A 182 1.14 5.43 -6.88
N ALA A 183 0.37 4.54 -7.49
CA ALA A 183 -0.39 3.52 -6.78
C ALA A 183 -0.24 2.15 -7.43
N ILE A 184 -0.31 1.10 -6.62
CA ILE A 184 -0.47 -0.28 -7.06
C ILE A 184 -1.94 -0.65 -6.82
N ALA A 185 -2.59 -1.23 -7.82
CA ALA A 185 -3.96 -1.75 -7.72
C ALA A 185 -3.93 -3.29 -7.74
N PRO A 186 -3.94 -3.94 -6.56
CA PRO A 186 -3.96 -5.39 -6.50
C PRO A 186 -5.27 -5.96 -7.07
N GLY A 187 -5.15 -7.10 -7.75
CA GLY A 187 -6.28 -7.95 -8.11
C GLY A 187 -6.76 -8.78 -6.91
N TYR A 188 -7.30 -9.95 -7.20
CA TYR A 188 -7.71 -10.91 -6.18
C TYR A 188 -6.49 -11.65 -5.62
N ILE A 189 -5.97 -11.14 -4.49
CA ILE A 189 -4.78 -11.68 -3.81
C ILE A 189 -5.23 -12.54 -2.63
N ALA A 190 -4.60 -13.71 -2.46
CA ALA A 190 -4.87 -14.62 -1.36
C ALA A 190 -4.31 -14.04 -0.04
N THR A 191 -5.18 -13.37 0.70
CA THR A 191 -4.93 -12.77 2.02
C THR A 191 -6.10 -13.05 2.94
N ASP A 192 -6.01 -12.65 4.21
CA ASP A 192 -7.11 -12.77 5.17
C ASP A 192 -8.36 -11.99 4.71
N ASN A 193 -8.17 -10.83 4.07
CA ASN A 193 -9.29 -10.01 3.56
C ASN A 193 -10.11 -10.71 2.47
N THR A 194 -9.54 -11.71 1.81
CA THR A 194 -10.19 -12.50 0.74
C THR A 194 -10.52 -13.93 1.17
N ALA A 195 -10.24 -14.31 2.42
CA ALA A 195 -10.48 -15.68 2.89
C ALA A 195 -11.94 -16.12 2.67
N ALA A 196 -12.90 -15.32 3.10
CA ALA A 196 -14.32 -15.62 2.91
C ALA A 196 -14.76 -15.80 1.43
N LEU A 197 -14.06 -15.14 0.49
CA LEU A 197 -14.33 -15.32 -0.94
C LEU A 197 -13.70 -16.61 -1.50
N ARG A 198 -12.58 -17.04 -0.91
CA ARG A 198 -11.88 -18.28 -1.31
C ARG A 198 -12.53 -19.52 -0.71
N ASP A 199 -13.11 -19.37 0.49
CA ASP A 199 -13.77 -20.44 1.22
C ASP A 199 -15.18 -20.74 0.68
N ASP A 200 -15.78 -19.82 -0.12
CA ASP A 200 -17.00 -20.03 -0.86
C ASP A 200 -16.67 -20.60 -2.26
N PRO A 201 -16.99 -21.88 -2.54
CA PRO A 201 -16.58 -22.53 -3.79
C PRO A 201 -17.15 -21.87 -5.05
N ASP A 202 -18.39 -21.35 -4.99
CA ASP A 202 -19.05 -20.76 -6.15
C ASP A 202 -18.48 -19.36 -6.42
N ARG A 203 -18.24 -18.58 -5.37
CA ARG A 203 -17.57 -17.29 -5.50
C ARG A 203 -16.14 -17.43 -5.97
N SER A 204 -15.39 -18.38 -5.40
CA SER A 204 -14.02 -18.65 -5.81
C SER A 204 -13.93 -19.05 -7.28
N ARG A 205 -14.80 -19.95 -7.74
CA ARG A 205 -14.89 -20.36 -9.15
C ARG A 205 -15.19 -19.18 -10.07
N SER A 206 -16.24 -18.43 -9.75
CA SER A 206 -16.66 -17.25 -10.54
C SER A 206 -15.54 -16.20 -10.66
N ILE A 207 -14.75 -16.01 -9.60
CA ILE A 207 -13.59 -15.11 -9.62
C ILE A 207 -12.46 -15.69 -10.49
N LEU A 208 -12.11 -16.97 -10.30
CA LEU A 208 -11.04 -17.63 -11.06
C LEU A 208 -11.30 -17.66 -12.56
N GLU A 209 -12.54 -17.93 -12.98
CA GLU A 209 -12.95 -17.94 -14.39
C GLU A 209 -12.76 -16.58 -15.06
N ARG A 210 -12.76 -15.51 -14.27
CA ARG A 210 -12.57 -14.14 -14.77
C ARG A 210 -11.13 -13.67 -14.72
N ILE A 211 -10.23 -14.32 -14.00
CA ILE A 211 -8.80 -13.97 -13.97
C ILE A 211 -8.09 -14.66 -15.13
N PRO A 212 -7.56 -13.92 -16.14
CA PRO A 212 -6.86 -14.54 -17.27
C PRO A 212 -5.65 -15.40 -16.86
N ALA A 213 -4.95 -15.03 -15.79
CA ALA A 213 -3.84 -15.81 -15.25
C ALA A 213 -4.27 -17.15 -14.60
N GLY A 214 -5.56 -17.41 -14.45
CA GLY A 214 -6.12 -18.68 -13.98
C GLY A 214 -5.84 -19.01 -12.51
N ARG A 215 -5.37 -18.06 -11.71
CA ARG A 215 -5.06 -18.27 -10.31
C ARG A 215 -5.32 -17.01 -9.46
N TRP A 216 -5.52 -17.21 -8.17
CA TRP A 216 -5.39 -16.13 -7.20
C TRP A 216 -3.96 -15.60 -7.16
N GLY A 217 -3.81 -14.27 -7.05
CA GLY A 217 -2.50 -13.69 -6.80
C GLY A 217 -2.01 -14.02 -5.39
N GLN A 218 -0.70 -13.95 -5.19
CA GLN A 218 -0.04 -14.05 -3.89
C GLN A 218 0.52 -12.68 -3.50
N GLY A 219 0.75 -12.43 -2.20
CA GLY A 219 1.38 -11.19 -1.75
C GLY A 219 2.69 -10.90 -2.49
N GLY A 220 3.50 -11.93 -2.75
CA GLY A 220 4.76 -11.81 -3.49
C GLY A 220 4.62 -11.30 -4.93
N ASP A 221 3.48 -11.50 -5.59
CA ASP A 221 3.23 -10.97 -6.94
C ASP A 221 3.27 -9.42 -6.98
N LEU A 222 3.07 -8.76 -5.84
CA LEU A 222 3.12 -7.30 -5.70
C LEU A 222 4.55 -6.78 -5.44
N GLY A 223 5.47 -7.66 -5.02
CA GLY A 223 6.82 -7.27 -4.61
C GLY A 223 7.60 -6.57 -5.73
N GLY A 224 7.58 -7.14 -6.95
CA GLY A 224 8.28 -6.57 -8.10
C GLY A 224 7.80 -5.17 -8.47
N SER A 225 6.49 -4.93 -8.45
CA SER A 225 5.91 -3.60 -8.71
C SER A 225 6.23 -2.61 -7.59
N ALA A 226 6.28 -3.05 -6.33
CA ALA A 226 6.69 -2.21 -5.21
C ALA A 226 8.14 -1.78 -5.35
N VAL A 227 9.06 -2.70 -5.67
CA VAL A 227 10.49 -2.39 -5.92
C VAL A 227 10.64 -1.46 -7.11
N PHE A 228 9.96 -1.72 -8.24
CA PHE A 228 9.97 -0.86 -9.42
C PHE A 228 9.58 0.57 -9.07
N LEU A 229 8.41 0.78 -8.47
CA LEU A 229 7.91 2.13 -8.15
C LEU A 229 8.71 2.83 -7.06
N SER A 230 9.48 2.08 -6.25
CA SER A 230 10.36 2.61 -5.20
C SER A 230 11.77 2.95 -5.67
N SER A 231 12.15 2.53 -6.87
CA SER A 231 13.53 2.59 -7.37
C SER A 231 13.74 3.66 -8.45
N ALA A 232 15.00 3.85 -8.86
CA ALA A 232 15.36 4.72 -9.98
C ALA A 232 14.76 4.27 -11.32
N ALA A 233 14.39 2.99 -11.45
CA ALA A 233 13.72 2.46 -12.65
C ALA A 233 12.39 3.16 -12.97
N SER A 234 11.78 3.84 -11.99
CA SER A 234 10.51 4.55 -12.13
C SER A 234 10.64 6.08 -12.01
N ASP A 235 11.82 6.66 -12.20
CA ASP A 235 12.01 8.11 -12.00
C ASP A 235 11.14 8.98 -12.92
N TYR A 236 10.77 8.47 -14.08
CA TYR A 236 9.85 9.16 -15.01
C TYR A 236 8.40 8.66 -14.92
N VAL A 237 8.05 7.86 -13.89
CA VAL A 237 6.71 7.35 -13.65
C VAL A 237 6.08 8.12 -12.50
N SER A 238 5.02 8.88 -12.76
CA SER A 238 4.27 9.63 -11.74
C SER A 238 2.78 9.69 -12.11
N GLY A 239 1.91 9.48 -11.13
CA GLY A 239 0.44 9.51 -11.29
C GLY A 239 -0.18 8.21 -11.81
N VAL A 240 0.60 7.14 -12.00
CA VAL A 240 0.06 5.87 -12.46
C VAL A 240 -0.68 5.13 -11.33
N VAL A 241 -1.79 4.49 -11.68
CA VAL A 241 -2.42 3.45 -10.88
C VAL A 241 -2.17 2.14 -11.60
N LEU A 242 -1.16 1.39 -11.16
CA LEU A 242 -0.64 0.19 -11.83
C LEU A 242 -1.42 -1.06 -11.41
N PRO A 243 -2.24 -1.68 -12.27
CA PRO A 243 -2.88 -2.95 -11.97
C PRO A 243 -1.85 -4.08 -11.86
N VAL A 244 -1.97 -4.89 -10.79
CA VAL A 244 -1.24 -6.15 -10.62
C VAL A 244 -2.29 -7.21 -10.28
N ASP A 245 -2.99 -7.70 -11.28
CA ASP A 245 -4.30 -8.32 -11.15
C ASP A 245 -4.50 -9.62 -11.96
N GLY A 246 -3.43 -10.13 -12.57
CA GLY A 246 -3.50 -11.32 -13.40
C GLY A 246 -4.31 -11.14 -14.69
N GLY A 247 -4.50 -9.89 -15.13
CA GLY A 247 -5.23 -9.52 -16.34
C GLY A 247 -6.73 -9.23 -16.13
N TRP A 248 -7.18 -9.15 -14.90
CA TRP A 248 -8.61 -8.91 -14.57
C TRP A 248 -9.19 -7.67 -15.24
N LEU A 249 -8.48 -6.54 -15.21
CA LEU A 249 -8.95 -5.27 -15.81
C LEU A 249 -8.75 -5.19 -17.32
N GLY A 250 -7.96 -6.07 -17.89
CA GLY A 250 -7.71 -6.13 -19.35
C GLY A 250 -8.80 -6.87 -20.14
N ARG A 251 -9.85 -7.34 -19.44
CA ARG A 251 -10.90 -8.20 -20.02
C ARG A 251 -12.29 -7.58 -19.88
#